data_423617b1b00d6f40b438fa879cce7beb
#
_entry.id   423617b1b00d6f40b438fa879cce7beb
#
_cell.length_a   1.000
_cell.length_b   1.000
_cell.length_c   1.000
_cell.angle_alpha   90.00
_cell.angle_beta   90.00
_cell.angle_gamma   90.00
#
_symmetry.space_group_name_H-M   'P 1'
#
loop_
_entity.id
_entity.type
_entity.pdbx_description
1 polymer ?
#
loop_
_entity_poly.entity_id
_entity_poly.type
_entity_poly.pdbx_seq_one_letter_code
_entity_poly.pdbx_strand_id
1 'polypeptide(L)'
;MMRDLSHDRALLSINSMTVKAWSLVELIEGCARAGISAISPWRDIVQACGAERAGKLIRAQSMTVTGLCRGGMFPAADEAGRRAALDDNRRAVDEAAAIGAQCLVLVVGGLPKGSRDLNGARSQVREALHALLPYARQARVPLAIEPLHPMYAADRACVNTLAQANDLCDELGDGVGVAVDTYHVWWDPDLKREIARAGEKILAYHVNDWLLPTIDLLLDRGMMGDGVIDLRAIRALVEAAGYRGHCEVEILSANNWWTRDPDEVVRVCIERHQTVV
;
A
#
# COMPACT_ATOMS: atom_id res chain seq x y z
N MET A 1 -6.39 -14.34 19.42
CA MET A 1 -6.16 -13.25 20.39
C MET A 1 -5.32 -12.22 19.69
N MET A 2 -5.70 -10.94 19.73
CA MET A 2 -4.97 -9.84 19.11
C MET A 2 -3.59 -9.69 19.78
N ARG A 3 -2.53 -9.45 19.00
CA ARG A 3 -1.17 -9.25 19.53
C ARG A 3 -1.11 -7.94 20.33
N ASP A 4 -0.44 -7.99 21.49
CA ASP A 4 -0.15 -6.80 22.30
C ASP A 4 1.03 -6.04 21.67
N LEU A 5 0.79 -4.79 21.26
CA LEU A 5 1.80 -3.91 20.67
C LEU A 5 2.39 -2.91 21.66
N SER A 6 1.92 -2.86 22.92
CA SER A 6 2.25 -1.79 23.87
C SER A 6 3.76 -1.62 24.12
N HIS A 7 4.55 -2.67 23.90
CA HIS A 7 6.02 -2.63 24.00
C HIS A 7 6.71 -3.24 22.75
N ASP A 8 5.93 -3.46 21.67
CA ASP A 8 6.41 -4.16 20.49
C ASP A 8 6.31 -3.26 19.25
N ARG A 9 7.41 -3.15 18.53
CA ARG A 9 7.50 -2.47 17.24
C ARG A 9 8.03 -3.36 16.12
N ALA A 10 8.17 -4.67 16.39
CA ALA A 10 8.70 -5.60 15.38
C ALA A 10 7.80 -5.71 14.14
N LEU A 11 6.49 -5.38 14.29
CA LEU A 11 5.54 -5.34 13.17
C LEU A 11 5.24 -3.91 12.68
N LEU A 12 6.05 -2.91 13.05
CA LEU A 12 5.92 -1.57 12.50
C LEU A 12 6.73 -1.47 11.20
N SER A 13 6.11 -0.98 10.14
CA SER A 13 6.77 -0.60 8.89
C SER A 13 6.51 0.88 8.57
N ILE A 14 7.52 1.58 8.07
CA ILE A 14 7.39 2.98 7.65
C ILE A 14 7.36 3.05 6.13
N ASN A 15 6.24 3.56 5.59
CA ASN A 15 6.13 3.92 4.18
C ASN A 15 6.89 5.22 3.92
N SER A 16 7.63 5.29 2.83
CA SER A 16 8.44 6.47 2.48
C SER A 16 7.62 7.76 2.35
N MET A 17 6.33 7.65 2.00
CA MET A 17 5.44 8.82 1.94
C MET A 17 5.13 9.42 3.31
N THR A 18 5.30 8.68 4.40
CA THR A 18 5.15 9.21 5.77
C THR A 18 6.30 10.16 6.13
N VAL A 19 7.48 9.88 5.60
CA VAL A 19 8.72 10.66 5.83
C VAL A 19 9.27 11.16 4.49
N LYS A 20 8.42 11.77 3.70
CA LYS A 20 8.67 12.12 2.28
C LYS A 20 9.94 12.93 2.01
N ALA A 21 10.46 13.64 3.00
CA ALA A 21 11.69 14.40 2.86
C ALA A 21 12.94 13.49 2.78
N TRP A 22 12.85 12.25 3.23
CA TRP A 22 13.97 11.31 3.19
C TRP A 22 14.16 10.64 1.83
N SER A 23 15.40 10.56 1.39
CA SER A 23 15.82 9.61 0.36
C SER A 23 15.74 8.17 0.86
N LEU A 24 15.92 7.20 -0.04
CA LEU A 24 15.94 5.78 0.38
C LEU A 24 17.03 5.49 1.43
N VAL A 25 18.20 6.11 1.31
CA VAL A 25 19.30 5.92 2.27
C VAL A 25 18.92 6.46 3.64
N GLU A 26 18.37 7.68 3.69
CA GLU A 26 17.90 8.29 4.93
C GLU A 26 16.76 7.52 5.57
N LEU A 27 15.82 6.98 4.76
CA LEU A 27 14.74 6.11 5.25
C LEU A 27 15.30 4.85 5.95
N ILE A 28 16.24 4.16 5.31
CA ILE A 28 16.89 2.96 5.86
C ILE A 28 17.63 3.31 7.17
N GLU A 29 18.47 4.34 7.15
CA GLU A 29 19.27 4.74 8.31
C GLU A 29 18.41 5.30 9.45
N GLY A 30 17.39 6.11 9.14
CA GLY A 30 16.48 6.67 10.12
C GLY A 30 15.65 5.59 10.81
N CYS A 31 15.08 4.65 10.06
CA CYS A 31 14.38 3.50 10.62
C CYS A 31 15.30 2.63 11.48
N ALA A 32 16.53 2.34 11.01
CA ALA A 32 17.51 1.57 11.77
C ALA A 32 17.87 2.25 13.10
N ARG A 33 18.14 3.56 13.10
CA ARG A 33 18.38 4.35 14.33
C ARG A 33 17.22 4.27 15.31
N ALA A 34 15.99 4.29 14.80
CA ALA A 34 14.77 4.17 15.60
C ALA A 34 14.45 2.73 16.06
N GLY A 35 15.24 1.74 15.63
CA GLY A 35 15.03 0.31 15.94
C GLY A 35 13.82 -0.28 15.21
N ILE A 36 13.47 0.26 14.04
CA ILE A 36 12.46 -0.26 13.13
C ILE A 36 13.18 -1.07 12.06
N SER A 37 12.73 -2.30 11.80
CA SER A 37 13.35 -3.24 10.87
C SER A 37 12.58 -3.44 9.56
N ALA A 38 11.52 -2.66 9.33
CA ALA A 38 10.70 -2.79 8.13
C ALA A 38 10.37 -1.43 7.51
N ILE A 39 10.41 -1.37 6.19
CA ILE A 39 10.12 -0.19 5.39
C ILE A 39 9.26 -0.56 4.18
N SER A 40 8.53 0.42 3.65
CA SER A 40 7.81 0.33 2.38
C SER A 40 8.20 1.52 1.50
N PRO A 41 9.19 1.38 0.62
CA PRO A 41 9.57 2.47 -0.26
C PRO A 41 8.59 2.64 -1.41
N TRP A 42 8.47 3.86 -1.91
CA TRP A 42 7.85 4.12 -3.20
C TRP A 42 8.86 3.99 -4.33
N ARG A 43 8.36 3.74 -5.55
CA ARG A 43 9.19 3.49 -6.74
C ARG A 43 10.11 4.65 -7.08
N ASP A 44 9.67 5.90 -6.88
CA ASP A 44 10.46 7.10 -7.19
C ASP A 44 11.79 7.14 -6.44
N ILE A 45 11.81 6.87 -5.12
CA ILE A 45 13.06 6.83 -4.35
C ILE A 45 13.90 5.59 -4.64
N VAL A 46 13.26 4.46 -5.01
CA VAL A 46 13.97 3.24 -5.46
C VAL A 46 14.64 3.50 -6.80
N GLN A 47 13.93 4.10 -7.76
CA GLN A 47 14.44 4.45 -9.09
C GLN A 47 15.57 5.48 -9.00
N ALA A 48 15.43 6.51 -8.15
CA ALA A 48 16.47 7.50 -7.91
C ALA A 48 17.76 6.87 -7.35
N CYS A 49 17.64 5.81 -6.53
CA CYS A 49 18.79 5.06 -6.00
C CYS A 49 19.34 4.05 -7.03
N GLY A 50 18.49 3.54 -7.92
CA GLY A 50 18.71 2.35 -8.74
C GLY A 50 18.36 1.06 -7.99
N ALA A 51 17.42 0.25 -8.53
CA ALA A 51 16.80 -0.88 -7.83
C ALA A 51 17.80 -1.90 -7.28
N GLU A 52 18.84 -2.26 -8.03
CA GLU A 52 19.87 -3.19 -7.57
C GLU A 52 20.70 -2.64 -6.40
N ARG A 53 21.05 -1.34 -6.46
CA ARG A 53 21.76 -0.66 -5.37
C ARG A 53 20.86 -0.56 -4.15
N ALA A 54 19.60 -0.20 -4.34
CA ALA A 54 18.58 -0.16 -3.29
C ALA A 54 18.49 -1.50 -2.56
N GLY A 55 18.36 -2.60 -3.30
CA GLY A 55 18.33 -3.95 -2.71
C GLY A 55 19.57 -4.32 -1.93
N LYS A 56 20.78 -3.91 -2.37
CA LYS A 56 22.02 -4.12 -1.62
C LYS A 56 22.04 -3.35 -0.29
N LEU A 57 21.62 -2.09 -0.30
CA LEU A 57 21.56 -1.23 0.89
C LEU A 57 20.56 -1.78 1.92
N ILE A 58 19.36 -2.15 1.47
CA ILE A 58 18.29 -2.73 2.29
C ILE A 58 18.79 -4.02 2.98
N ARG A 59 19.36 -4.94 2.22
CA ARG A 59 19.91 -6.20 2.77
C ARG A 59 21.07 -5.98 3.73
N ALA A 60 21.94 -5.00 3.47
CA ALA A 60 23.07 -4.68 4.34
C ALA A 60 22.63 -4.24 5.75
N GLN A 61 21.44 -3.65 5.87
CA GLN A 61 20.83 -3.25 7.14
C GLN A 61 19.79 -4.27 7.67
N SER A 62 19.68 -5.44 7.03
CA SER A 62 18.72 -6.48 7.38
C SER A 62 17.27 -5.97 7.45
N MET A 63 16.92 -5.00 6.60
CA MET A 63 15.58 -4.44 6.53
C MET A 63 14.64 -5.37 5.77
N THR A 64 13.42 -5.51 6.29
CA THR A 64 12.29 -6.11 5.56
C THR A 64 11.63 -5.03 4.68
N VAL A 65 11.29 -5.37 3.44
CA VAL A 65 10.47 -4.52 2.57
C VAL A 65 9.07 -5.07 2.53
N THR A 66 8.11 -4.40 3.20
CA THR A 66 6.73 -4.88 3.34
C THR A 66 5.94 -4.78 2.04
N GLY A 67 6.23 -3.78 1.23
CA GLY A 67 5.66 -3.57 -0.08
C GLY A 67 6.50 -2.61 -0.91
N LEU A 68 6.31 -2.63 -2.22
CA LEU A 68 6.74 -1.56 -3.12
C LEU A 68 5.50 -0.83 -3.64
N CYS A 69 5.38 0.45 -3.37
CA CYS A 69 4.32 1.28 -3.91
C CYS A 69 4.87 2.11 -5.08
N ARG A 70 4.23 2.24 -6.20
CA ARG A 70 3.03 1.51 -6.62
C ARG A 70 3.16 1.04 -8.07
N GLY A 71 2.56 -0.08 -8.37
CA GLY A 71 2.17 -0.45 -9.72
C GLY A 71 0.73 -0.01 -10.02
N GLY A 72 0.15 -0.52 -11.12
CA GLY A 72 -1.23 -0.23 -11.52
C GLY A 72 -1.35 0.78 -12.65
N MET A 73 -2.33 1.69 -12.55
CA MET A 73 -2.65 2.71 -13.56
C MET A 73 -2.89 2.09 -14.95
N PHE A 74 -3.63 0.98 -15.00
CA PHE A 74 -3.80 0.17 -16.20
C PHE A 74 -4.69 0.80 -17.27
N PRO A 75 -5.86 1.45 -16.94
CA PRO A 75 -6.77 1.94 -17.95
C PRO A 75 -6.15 3.06 -18.79
N ALA A 76 -6.26 2.93 -20.11
CA ALA A 76 -5.82 3.92 -21.07
C ALA A 76 -6.81 4.07 -22.23
N ALA A 77 -6.76 5.21 -22.91
CA ALA A 77 -7.70 5.54 -23.98
C ALA A 77 -7.53 4.65 -25.22
N ASP A 78 -6.31 4.15 -25.44
CA ASP A 78 -5.96 3.36 -26.62
C ASP A 78 -5.09 2.14 -26.26
N GLU A 79 -4.84 1.31 -27.25
CA GLU A 79 -4.03 0.10 -27.09
C GLU A 79 -2.58 0.40 -26.78
N ALA A 80 -2.02 1.46 -27.36
CA ALA A 80 -0.64 1.83 -27.10
C ALA A 80 -0.43 2.24 -25.63
N GLY A 81 -1.37 3.00 -25.06
CA GLY A 81 -1.37 3.37 -23.66
C GLY A 81 -1.51 2.16 -22.74
N ARG A 82 -2.41 1.22 -23.06
CA ARG A 82 -2.56 -0.03 -22.27
C ARG A 82 -1.28 -0.87 -22.29
N ARG A 83 -0.63 -0.95 -23.45
CA ARG A 83 0.67 -1.66 -23.60
C ARG A 83 1.75 -1.00 -22.77
N ALA A 84 1.86 0.34 -22.84
CA ALA A 84 2.83 1.11 -22.06
C ALA A 84 2.60 0.93 -20.54
N ALA A 85 1.35 0.93 -20.09
CA ALA A 85 1.00 0.64 -18.69
C ALA A 85 1.43 -0.77 -18.27
N LEU A 86 1.20 -1.79 -19.09
CA LEU A 86 1.62 -3.16 -18.80
C LEU A 86 3.14 -3.28 -18.72
N ASP A 87 3.87 -2.64 -19.64
CA ASP A 87 5.34 -2.64 -19.64
C ASP A 87 5.92 -1.88 -18.44
N ASP A 88 5.27 -0.79 -17.97
CA ASP A 88 5.66 -0.13 -16.72
C ASP A 88 5.43 -1.02 -15.49
N ASN A 89 4.34 -1.78 -15.48
CA ASN A 89 4.07 -2.70 -14.39
C ASN A 89 5.03 -3.90 -14.36
N ARG A 90 5.51 -4.38 -15.51
CA ARG A 90 6.61 -5.36 -15.54
C ARG A 90 7.88 -4.80 -14.91
N ARG A 91 8.24 -3.55 -15.24
CA ARG A 91 9.37 -2.87 -14.56
C ARG A 91 9.15 -2.73 -13.05
N ALA A 92 7.91 -2.44 -12.62
CA ALA A 92 7.58 -2.38 -11.20
C ALA A 92 7.76 -3.73 -10.49
N VAL A 93 7.42 -4.83 -11.17
CA VAL A 93 7.68 -6.19 -10.67
C VAL A 93 9.19 -6.45 -10.56
N ASP A 94 9.99 -6.06 -11.56
CA ASP A 94 11.45 -6.21 -11.52
C ASP A 94 12.09 -5.40 -10.38
N GLU A 95 11.62 -4.16 -10.18
CA GLU A 95 12.02 -3.30 -9.06
C GLU A 95 11.67 -3.93 -7.70
N ALA A 96 10.45 -4.46 -7.55
CA ALA A 96 10.01 -5.16 -6.33
C ALA A 96 10.87 -6.40 -6.05
N ALA A 97 11.16 -7.20 -7.06
CA ALA A 97 12.03 -8.37 -6.94
C ALA A 97 13.45 -7.97 -6.54
N ALA A 98 14.03 -6.93 -7.14
CA ALA A 98 15.39 -6.47 -6.86
C ALA A 98 15.60 -6.03 -5.40
N ILE A 99 14.59 -5.39 -4.81
CA ILE A 99 14.63 -4.94 -3.41
C ILE A 99 14.10 -6.00 -2.42
N GLY A 100 13.56 -7.12 -2.89
CA GLY A 100 13.00 -8.18 -2.06
C GLY A 100 11.69 -7.79 -1.39
N ALA A 101 10.85 -7.00 -2.05
CA ALA A 101 9.54 -6.61 -1.54
C ALA A 101 8.61 -7.82 -1.39
N GLN A 102 7.85 -7.86 -0.29
CA GLN A 102 6.87 -8.93 -0.03
C GLN A 102 5.69 -8.89 -1.00
N CYS A 103 5.34 -7.71 -1.52
CA CYS A 103 4.34 -7.53 -2.57
C CYS A 103 4.59 -6.26 -3.38
N LEU A 104 3.96 -6.17 -4.55
CA LEU A 104 3.80 -4.94 -5.30
C LEU A 104 2.37 -4.43 -5.08
N VAL A 105 2.21 -3.27 -4.45
CA VAL A 105 0.92 -2.63 -4.23
C VAL A 105 0.43 -2.00 -5.53
N LEU A 106 -0.82 -2.27 -5.90
CA LEU A 106 -1.43 -1.84 -7.15
C LEU A 106 -2.55 -0.83 -6.90
N VAL A 107 -2.31 0.43 -7.26
CA VAL A 107 -3.34 1.44 -7.47
C VAL A 107 -3.79 1.33 -8.93
N VAL A 108 -4.90 0.64 -9.15
CA VAL A 108 -5.24 0.07 -10.47
C VAL A 108 -5.53 1.07 -11.60
N GLY A 109 -5.80 2.34 -11.28
CA GLY A 109 -6.17 3.38 -12.24
C GLY A 109 -7.67 3.63 -12.31
N GLY A 110 -8.03 4.87 -12.65
CA GLY A 110 -9.40 5.33 -12.82
C GLY A 110 -9.85 5.31 -14.29
N LEU A 111 -10.69 6.26 -14.67
CA LEU A 111 -11.17 6.41 -16.04
C LEU A 111 -10.05 6.85 -16.99
N PRO A 112 -9.94 6.26 -18.17
CA PRO A 112 -9.11 6.82 -19.23
C PRO A 112 -9.52 8.25 -19.56
N LYS A 113 -8.57 9.08 -19.96
CA LYS A 113 -8.84 10.47 -20.32
C LYS A 113 -9.96 10.57 -21.35
N GLY A 114 -11.00 11.34 -21.03
CA GLY A 114 -12.17 11.55 -21.88
C GLY A 114 -13.23 10.43 -21.84
N SER A 115 -12.96 9.34 -21.15
CA SER A 115 -13.93 8.26 -20.97
C SER A 115 -14.95 8.59 -19.87
N ARG A 116 -16.16 8.03 -20.00
CA ARG A 116 -17.20 7.99 -18.96
C ARG A 116 -17.61 6.54 -18.65
N ASP A 117 -16.90 5.57 -19.23
CA ASP A 117 -17.20 4.15 -19.10
C ASP A 117 -16.37 3.55 -17.96
N LEU A 118 -16.95 3.56 -16.75
CA LEU A 118 -16.32 2.97 -15.56
C LEU A 118 -16.25 1.44 -15.66
N ASN A 119 -17.23 0.80 -16.30
CA ASN A 119 -17.21 -0.65 -16.48
C ASN A 119 -16.12 -1.07 -17.47
N GLY A 120 -15.94 -0.32 -18.55
CA GLY A 120 -14.83 -0.52 -19.48
C GLY A 120 -13.46 -0.33 -18.81
N ALA A 121 -13.31 0.65 -17.90
CA ALA A 121 -12.10 0.82 -17.12
C ALA A 121 -11.82 -0.41 -16.22
N ARG A 122 -12.84 -0.94 -15.54
CA ARG A 122 -12.74 -2.18 -14.74
C ARG A 122 -12.36 -3.39 -15.58
N SER A 123 -12.94 -3.51 -16.79
CA SER A 123 -12.56 -4.58 -17.73
C SER A 123 -11.09 -4.48 -18.13
N GLN A 124 -10.57 -3.28 -18.43
CA GLN A 124 -9.16 -3.06 -18.73
C GLN A 124 -8.25 -3.43 -17.54
N VAL A 125 -8.64 -3.13 -16.30
CA VAL A 125 -7.91 -3.54 -15.10
C VAL A 125 -7.83 -5.07 -15.02
N ARG A 126 -8.96 -5.75 -15.17
CA ARG A 126 -9.05 -7.22 -15.14
C ARG A 126 -8.14 -7.86 -16.22
N GLU A 127 -8.23 -7.39 -17.45
CA GLU A 127 -7.40 -7.87 -18.57
C GLU A 127 -5.89 -7.65 -18.30
N ALA A 128 -5.54 -6.48 -17.79
CA ALA A 128 -4.16 -6.14 -17.46
C ALA A 128 -3.60 -7.00 -16.32
N LEU A 129 -4.40 -7.29 -15.29
CA LEU A 129 -4.03 -8.20 -14.21
C LEU A 129 -3.78 -9.62 -14.72
N HIS A 130 -4.66 -10.14 -15.59
CA HIS A 130 -4.46 -11.43 -16.25
C HIS A 130 -3.16 -11.48 -17.06
N ALA A 131 -2.82 -10.38 -17.75
CA ALA A 131 -1.60 -10.29 -18.56
C ALA A 131 -0.32 -10.12 -17.71
N LEU A 132 -0.40 -9.44 -16.55
CA LEU A 132 0.74 -9.19 -15.68
C LEU A 132 1.05 -10.38 -14.76
N LEU A 133 0.04 -11.06 -14.27
CA LEU A 133 0.15 -12.07 -13.22
C LEU A 133 1.14 -13.21 -13.53
N PRO A 134 1.19 -13.79 -14.76
CA PRO A 134 2.21 -14.81 -15.09
C PRO A 134 3.65 -14.28 -14.91
N TYR A 135 3.91 -13.04 -15.29
CA TYR A 135 5.21 -12.38 -15.10
C TYR A 135 5.56 -12.19 -13.63
N ALA A 136 4.60 -11.68 -12.84
CA ALA A 136 4.77 -11.48 -11.41
C ALA A 136 5.01 -12.82 -10.66
N ARG A 137 4.30 -13.88 -11.04
CA ARG A 137 4.52 -15.25 -10.51
C ARG A 137 5.93 -15.77 -10.81
N GLN A 138 6.42 -15.59 -12.04
CA GLN A 138 7.79 -15.98 -12.42
C GLN A 138 8.83 -15.21 -11.60
N ALA A 139 8.61 -13.92 -11.35
CA ALA A 139 9.46 -13.08 -10.50
C ALA A 139 9.27 -13.34 -9.00
N ARG A 140 8.27 -14.15 -8.59
CA ARG A 140 7.87 -14.39 -7.19
C ARG A 140 7.50 -13.13 -6.44
N VAL A 141 6.85 -12.19 -7.11
CA VAL A 141 6.34 -10.94 -6.55
C VAL A 141 4.82 -11.01 -6.50
N PRO A 142 4.20 -11.20 -5.33
CA PRO A 142 2.76 -11.13 -5.19
C PRO A 142 2.22 -9.74 -5.54
N LEU A 143 1.05 -9.70 -6.18
CA LEU A 143 0.36 -8.46 -6.53
C LEU A 143 -0.70 -8.15 -5.48
N ALA A 144 -0.60 -7.03 -4.79
CA ALA A 144 -1.56 -6.59 -3.78
C ALA A 144 -2.50 -5.53 -4.38
N ILE A 145 -3.74 -5.89 -4.70
CA ILE A 145 -4.75 -4.95 -5.18
C ILE A 145 -5.20 -4.07 -4.02
N GLU A 146 -5.01 -2.77 -4.13
CA GLU A 146 -5.47 -1.79 -3.15
C GLU A 146 -6.77 -1.15 -3.64
N PRO A 147 -7.93 -1.45 -3.01
CA PRO A 147 -9.16 -0.72 -3.28
C PRO A 147 -9.05 0.68 -2.69
N LEU A 148 -9.24 1.72 -3.51
CA LEU A 148 -9.22 3.09 -3.05
C LEU A 148 -10.62 3.59 -2.72
N HIS A 149 -10.72 4.52 -1.76
CA HIS A 149 -11.97 5.19 -1.40
C HIS A 149 -12.77 5.61 -2.65
N PRO A 150 -14.10 5.46 -2.68
CA PRO A 150 -14.95 5.74 -3.86
C PRO A 150 -14.76 7.13 -4.47
N MET A 151 -14.28 8.10 -3.69
CA MET A 151 -13.97 9.44 -4.19
C MET A 151 -12.90 9.45 -5.29
N TYR A 152 -12.11 8.38 -5.40
CA TYR A 152 -11.04 8.22 -6.41
C TYR A 152 -11.47 7.41 -7.64
N ALA A 153 -12.74 7.04 -7.74
CA ALA A 153 -13.21 6.13 -8.80
C ALA A 153 -12.90 6.64 -10.23
N ALA A 154 -12.89 7.96 -10.40
CA ALA A 154 -12.69 8.56 -11.71
C ALA A 154 -11.22 8.75 -12.09
N ASP A 155 -10.34 9.04 -11.12
CA ASP A 155 -8.98 9.51 -11.43
C ASP A 155 -7.86 8.57 -11.00
N ARG A 156 -8.06 7.76 -9.95
CA ARG A 156 -6.98 6.95 -9.37
C ARG A 156 -7.23 5.46 -9.37
N ALA A 157 -8.46 5.01 -9.04
CA ALA A 157 -8.77 3.59 -8.97
C ALA A 157 -10.26 3.34 -9.19
N CYS A 158 -10.58 2.49 -10.14
CA CYS A 158 -11.95 2.04 -10.40
C CYS A 158 -12.37 0.80 -9.59
N VAL A 159 -11.46 0.28 -8.75
CA VAL A 159 -11.73 -0.72 -7.70
C VAL A 159 -11.81 0.05 -6.38
N ASN A 160 -12.99 0.09 -5.75
CA ASN A 160 -13.31 1.02 -4.67
C ASN A 160 -13.83 0.36 -3.39
N THR A 161 -14.03 -0.95 -3.40
CA THR A 161 -14.41 -1.74 -2.22
C THR A 161 -13.53 -2.96 -2.10
N LEU A 162 -13.36 -3.46 -0.86
CA LEU A 162 -12.63 -4.69 -0.63
C LEU A 162 -13.32 -5.89 -1.31
N ALA A 163 -14.67 -5.85 -1.44
CA ALA A 163 -15.43 -6.85 -2.19
C ALA A 163 -14.98 -6.95 -3.65
N GLN A 164 -14.85 -5.80 -4.35
CA GLN A 164 -14.37 -5.79 -5.75
C GLN A 164 -12.93 -6.32 -5.87
N ALA A 165 -12.05 -6.00 -4.92
CA ALA A 165 -10.68 -6.52 -4.92
C ALA A 165 -10.67 -8.04 -4.65
N ASN A 166 -11.49 -8.53 -3.72
CA ASN A 166 -11.67 -9.96 -3.44
C ASN A 166 -12.19 -10.72 -4.66
N ASP A 167 -13.18 -10.17 -5.40
CA ASP A 167 -13.71 -10.79 -6.63
C ASP A 167 -12.61 -11.00 -7.67
N LEU A 168 -11.73 -10.01 -7.85
CA LEU A 168 -10.55 -10.14 -8.72
C LEU A 168 -9.56 -11.20 -8.22
N CYS A 169 -9.32 -11.23 -6.90
CA CYS A 169 -8.44 -12.25 -6.32
C CYS A 169 -9.00 -13.67 -6.45
N ASP A 170 -10.32 -13.84 -6.31
CA ASP A 170 -10.97 -15.15 -6.46
C ASP A 170 -10.93 -15.62 -7.92
N GLU A 171 -11.05 -14.70 -8.87
CA GLU A 171 -10.93 -15.00 -10.31
C GLU A 171 -9.50 -15.35 -10.72
N LEU A 172 -8.51 -14.57 -10.24
CA LEU A 172 -7.12 -14.66 -10.68
C LEU A 172 -6.34 -15.81 -9.98
N GLY A 173 -6.74 -16.17 -8.77
CA GLY A 173 -6.11 -17.25 -8.00
C GLY A 173 -4.76 -16.86 -7.38
N ASP A 174 -3.83 -17.79 -7.32
CA ASP A 174 -2.55 -17.62 -6.61
C ASP A 174 -1.68 -16.48 -7.15
N GLY A 175 -0.92 -15.83 -6.25
CA GLY A 175 0.01 -14.76 -6.59
C GLY A 175 -0.64 -13.37 -6.64
N VAL A 176 -1.92 -13.27 -6.31
CA VAL A 176 -2.62 -12.00 -6.13
C VAL A 176 -3.37 -12.01 -4.81
N GLY A 177 -3.43 -10.85 -4.17
CA GLY A 177 -4.15 -10.63 -2.93
C GLY A 177 -4.53 -9.16 -2.79
N VAL A 178 -4.86 -8.73 -1.59
CA VAL A 178 -5.34 -7.39 -1.31
C VAL A 178 -4.40 -6.63 -0.38
N ALA A 179 -4.30 -5.32 -0.57
CA ALA A 179 -3.81 -4.39 0.43
C ALA A 179 -5.01 -3.76 1.13
N VAL A 180 -5.07 -3.88 2.44
CA VAL A 180 -6.10 -3.27 3.28
C VAL A 180 -5.55 -1.96 3.82
N ASP A 181 -5.90 -0.82 3.21
CA ASP A 181 -5.57 0.52 3.71
C ASP A 181 -6.75 1.09 4.47
N THR A 182 -6.55 1.39 5.75
CA THR A 182 -7.60 1.92 6.62
C THR A 182 -8.23 3.20 6.08
N TYR A 183 -7.44 4.09 5.44
CA TYR A 183 -7.93 5.33 4.81
C TYR A 183 -8.97 5.08 3.72
N HIS A 184 -8.85 3.96 3.04
CA HIS A 184 -9.67 3.67 1.88
C HIS A 184 -10.90 2.81 2.19
N VAL A 185 -10.88 2.05 3.30
CA VAL A 185 -11.93 1.05 3.57
C VAL A 185 -12.72 1.26 4.86
N TRP A 186 -12.31 2.19 5.76
CA TRP A 186 -12.94 2.37 7.08
C TRP A 186 -14.44 2.62 7.05
N TRP A 187 -14.94 3.24 6.01
CA TRP A 187 -16.34 3.63 5.80
C TRP A 187 -17.24 2.49 5.33
N ASP A 188 -16.65 1.37 4.84
CA ASP A 188 -17.40 0.29 4.18
C ASP A 188 -18.19 -0.52 5.24
N PRO A 189 -19.54 -0.57 5.17
CA PRO A 189 -20.36 -1.34 6.10
C PRO A 189 -20.12 -2.86 6.01
N ASP A 190 -19.58 -3.33 4.88
CA ASP A 190 -19.25 -4.74 4.65
C ASP A 190 -17.81 -5.11 5.01
N LEU A 191 -17.02 -4.15 5.53
CA LEU A 191 -15.59 -4.32 5.79
C LEU A 191 -15.27 -5.60 6.57
N LYS A 192 -16.01 -5.87 7.66
CA LYS A 192 -15.81 -7.08 8.48
C LYS A 192 -15.95 -8.37 7.68
N ARG A 193 -16.98 -8.46 6.84
CA ARG A 193 -17.24 -9.62 5.99
C ARG A 193 -16.14 -9.81 4.96
N GLU A 194 -15.74 -8.71 4.33
CA GLU A 194 -14.78 -8.75 3.23
C GLU A 194 -13.33 -8.96 3.72
N ILE A 195 -12.97 -8.46 4.90
CA ILE A 195 -11.69 -8.82 5.55
C ILE A 195 -11.65 -10.32 5.87
N ALA A 196 -12.73 -10.86 6.44
CA ALA A 196 -12.81 -12.30 6.73
C ALA A 196 -12.74 -13.16 5.44
N ARG A 197 -13.35 -12.69 4.34
CA ARG A 197 -13.28 -13.34 3.01
C ARG A 197 -11.87 -13.30 2.43
N ALA A 198 -11.18 -12.18 2.56
CA ALA A 198 -9.82 -12.03 2.07
C ALA A 198 -8.87 -13.03 2.73
N GLY A 199 -8.97 -13.21 4.06
CA GLY A 199 -8.22 -14.24 4.79
C GLY A 199 -6.72 -14.14 4.54
N GLU A 200 -6.10 -15.24 4.16
CA GLU A 200 -4.66 -15.33 3.85
C GLU A 200 -4.24 -14.54 2.59
N LYS A 201 -5.19 -14.05 1.80
CA LYS A 201 -4.91 -13.17 0.65
C LYS A 201 -4.62 -11.72 1.05
N ILE A 202 -4.70 -11.36 2.34
CA ILE A 202 -4.24 -10.05 2.80
C ILE A 202 -2.70 -10.02 2.73
N LEU A 203 -2.16 -9.24 1.80
CA LEU A 203 -0.71 -9.12 1.56
C LEU A 203 -0.10 -7.91 2.24
N ALA A 204 -0.87 -6.84 2.44
CA ALA A 204 -0.44 -5.62 3.11
C ALA A 204 -1.57 -5.04 3.97
N TYR A 205 -1.19 -4.37 5.07
CA TYR A 205 -2.10 -3.66 5.95
C TYR A 205 -1.53 -2.27 6.25
N HIS A 206 -2.16 -1.23 5.69
CA HIS A 206 -1.75 0.16 5.83
C HIS A 206 -2.58 0.86 6.90
N VAL A 207 -1.91 1.60 7.78
CA VAL A 207 -2.51 2.34 8.90
C VAL A 207 -2.22 3.83 8.80
N ASN A 208 -3.24 4.61 9.03
CA ASN A 208 -3.30 6.06 8.96
C ASN A 208 -4.64 6.49 9.59
N ASP A 209 -5.05 7.76 9.45
CA ASP A 209 -6.34 8.19 9.95
C ASP A 209 -7.04 9.14 8.98
N TRP A 210 -8.37 9.23 9.13
CA TRP A 210 -9.23 10.14 8.39
C TRP A 210 -9.59 11.33 9.26
N LEU A 211 -9.10 12.52 8.88
CA LEU A 211 -9.35 13.74 9.62
C LEU A 211 -10.78 14.27 9.40
N LEU A 212 -11.33 14.93 10.42
CA LEU A 212 -12.63 15.58 10.35
C LEU A 212 -12.52 17.04 10.86
N PRO A 213 -12.68 18.06 9.98
CA PRO A 213 -12.86 17.93 8.55
C PRO A 213 -11.55 17.49 7.83
N THR A 214 -11.67 16.74 6.72
CA THR A 214 -10.58 16.59 5.76
C THR A 214 -10.67 17.73 4.75
N ILE A 215 -9.53 18.34 4.40
CA ILE A 215 -9.45 19.49 3.47
C ILE A 215 -8.89 19.11 2.11
N ASP A 216 -8.14 18.01 2.03
CA ASP A 216 -7.62 17.43 0.80
C ASP A 216 -7.66 15.91 0.90
N LEU A 217 -8.35 15.26 -0.03
CA LEU A 217 -8.57 13.83 0.02
C LEU A 217 -7.29 12.99 -0.15
N LEU A 218 -6.27 13.54 -0.78
CA LEU A 218 -5.01 12.83 -1.01
C LEU A 218 -3.94 13.21 0.01
N LEU A 219 -3.85 14.49 0.34
CA LEU A 219 -2.69 15.07 1.01
C LEU A 219 -3.00 15.56 2.43
N ASP A 220 -4.07 15.05 3.03
CA ASP A 220 -4.50 15.42 4.38
C ASP A 220 -4.82 14.19 5.25
N ARG A 221 -4.03 13.11 5.09
CA ARG A 221 -4.16 11.95 5.98
C ARG A 221 -3.67 12.31 7.38
N GLY A 222 -4.41 11.83 8.40
CA GLY A 222 -4.02 11.91 9.80
C GLY A 222 -3.00 10.84 10.20
N MET A 223 -2.20 11.14 11.24
CA MET A 223 -1.47 10.12 11.99
C MET A 223 -2.49 9.25 12.74
N MET A 224 -2.15 7.99 12.97
CA MET A 224 -3.01 7.07 13.71
C MET A 224 -3.49 7.72 15.02
N GLY A 225 -4.81 7.83 15.20
CA GLY A 225 -5.49 8.43 16.36
C GLY A 225 -5.73 9.94 16.28
N ASP A 226 -5.41 10.59 15.15
CA ASP A 226 -5.74 12.01 14.94
C ASP A 226 -7.15 12.20 14.35
N GLY A 227 -7.78 11.14 13.85
CA GLY A 227 -9.04 11.18 13.14
C GLY A 227 -10.13 10.30 13.75
N VAL A 228 -10.94 9.68 12.87
CA VAL A 228 -12.18 8.99 13.25
C VAL A 228 -12.15 7.48 13.02
N ILE A 229 -11.06 6.91 12.53
CA ILE A 229 -10.96 5.48 12.21
C ILE A 229 -10.76 4.65 13.49
N ASP A 230 -11.59 3.64 13.71
CA ASP A 230 -11.37 2.65 14.77
C ASP A 230 -10.28 1.65 14.32
N LEU A 231 -9.03 2.06 14.45
CA LEU A 231 -7.86 1.29 14.01
C LEU A 231 -7.72 -0.04 14.74
N ARG A 232 -8.04 -0.07 16.06
CA ARG A 232 -7.99 -1.32 16.85
C ARG A 232 -9.02 -2.33 16.38
N ALA A 233 -10.25 -1.87 16.09
CA ALA A 233 -11.28 -2.76 15.57
C ALA A 233 -10.88 -3.33 14.20
N ILE A 234 -10.36 -2.52 13.29
CA ILE A 234 -9.93 -2.99 11.96
C ILE A 234 -8.74 -3.94 12.08
N ARG A 235 -7.72 -3.62 12.90
CA ARG A 235 -6.60 -4.53 13.16
C ARG A 235 -7.07 -5.87 13.71
N ALA A 236 -7.98 -5.85 14.67
CA ALA A 236 -8.53 -7.08 15.24
C ALA A 236 -9.19 -7.98 14.17
N LEU A 237 -9.89 -7.37 13.19
CA LEU A 237 -10.48 -8.10 12.05
C LEU A 237 -9.40 -8.68 11.13
N VAL A 238 -8.38 -7.90 10.80
CA VAL A 238 -7.27 -8.30 9.92
C VAL A 238 -6.46 -9.45 10.56
N GLU A 239 -6.14 -9.35 11.87
CA GLU A 239 -5.47 -10.43 12.59
C GLU A 239 -6.35 -11.69 12.74
N ALA A 240 -7.65 -11.52 12.97
CA ALA A 240 -8.60 -12.63 13.05
C ALA A 240 -8.75 -13.38 11.71
N ALA A 241 -8.62 -12.66 10.60
CA ALA A 241 -8.60 -13.21 9.23
C ALA A 241 -7.32 -14.02 8.93
N GLY A 242 -6.30 -13.96 9.77
CA GLY A 242 -5.05 -14.74 9.60
C GLY A 242 -3.82 -13.92 9.24
N TYR A 243 -3.94 -12.61 8.98
CA TYR A 243 -2.79 -11.77 8.69
C TYR A 243 -1.81 -11.71 9.87
N ARG A 244 -0.52 -11.83 9.58
CA ARG A 244 0.57 -11.82 10.57
C ARG A 244 1.72 -10.89 10.16
N GLY A 245 1.48 -10.07 9.13
CA GLY A 245 2.45 -9.12 8.61
C GLY A 245 2.52 -7.82 9.42
N HIS A 246 3.10 -6.82 8.81
CA HIS A 246 3.36 -5.53 9.43
C HIS A 246 2.15 -4.60 9.37
N CYS A 247 2.05 -3.69 10.35
CA CYS A 247 1.26 -2.48 10.26
C CYS A 247 2.14 -1.43 9.56
N GLU A 248 1.83 -1.12 8.32
CA GLU A 248 2.58 -0.14 7.52
C GLU A 248 1.96 1.24 7.71
N VAL A 249 2.74 2.17 8.23
CA VAL A 249 2.28 3.57 8.40
C VAL A 249 2.46 4.31 7.09
N GLU A 250 1.34 4.70 6.44
CA GLU A 250 1.34 5.45 5.19
C GLU A 250 0.54 6.75 5.31
N ILE A 251 1.26 7.86 5.49
CA ILE A 251 0.66 9.18 5.75
C ILE A 251 1.09 10.19 4.71
N LEU A 252 0.15 10.54 3.81
CA LEU A 252 0.29 11.60 2.85
C LEU A 252 -0.32 12.88 3.46
N SER A 253 0.53 13.77 4.01
CA SER A 253 0.07 14.93 4.81
C SER A 253 0.90 16.17 4.53
N ALA A 254 0.54 16.87 3.44
CA ALA A 254 1.35 17.96 2.90
C ALA A 254 1.46 19.17 3.83
N ASN A 255 0.40 19.48 4.56
CA ASN A 255 0.33 20.69 5.39
C ASN A 255 0.64 20.43 6.87
N ASN A 256 0.90 19.18 7.27
CA ASN A 256 1.19 18.83 8.65
C ASN A 256 2.44 17.92 8.74
N TRP A 257 2.30 16.59 8.52
CA TRP A 257 3.38 15.64 8.82
C TRP A 257 4.58 15.78 7.89
N TRP A 258 4.41 16.18 6.64
CA TRP A 258 5.53 16.44 5.72
C TRP A 258 6.29 17.74 6.02
N THR A 259 5.76 18.61 6.87
CA THR A 259 6.44 19.86 7.29
C THR A 259 7.30 19.69 8.53
N ARG A 260 7.22 18.51 9.17
CA ARG A 260 7.93 18.21 10.42
C ARG A 260 9.26 17.50 10.13
N ASP A 261 10.12 17.50 11.15
CA ASP A 261 11.34 16.70 11.14
C ASP A 261 10.99 15.20 11.01
N PRO A 262 11.55 14.47 10.02
CA PRO A 262 11.22 13.06 9.83
C PRO A 262 11.57 12.15 11.02
N ASP A 263 12.63 12.43 11.79
CA ASP A 263 12.95 11.67 13.01
C ASP A 263 11.85 11.89 14.09
N GLU A 264 11.27 13.09 14.18
CA GLU A 264 10.08 13.34 15.01
C GLU A 264 8.88 12.53 14.53
N VAL A 265 8.62 12.53 13.21
CA VAL A 265 7.51 11.75 12.62
C VAL A 265 7.64 10.27 12.94
N VAL A 266 8.83 9.69 12.75
CA VAL A 266 9.10 8.27 13.09
C VAL A 266 8.86 7.99 14.58
N ARG A 267 9.30 8.88 15.47
CA ARG A 267 9.04 8.74 16.91
C ARG A 267 7.54 8.70 17.23
N VAL A 268 6.75 9.57 16.59
CA VAL A 268 5.28 9.58 16.75
C VAL A 268 4.66 8.32 16.15
N CYS A 269 5.14 7.82 15.00
CA CYS A 269 4.68 6.55 14.43
C CYS A 269 4.87 5.38 15.42
N ILE A 270 6.01 5.31 16.11
CA ILE A 270 6.25 4.29 17.13
C ILE A 270 5.25 4.41 18.29
N GLU A 271 5.09 5.62 18.83
CA GLU A 271 4.17 5.88 19.94
C GLU A 271 2.73 5.48 19.57
N ARG A 272 2.26 5.90 18.40
CA ARG A 272 0.90 5.63 17.95
C ARG A 272 0.67 4.16 17.58
N HIS A 273 1.67 3.50 16.99
CA HIS A 273 1.62 2.05 16.77
C HIS A 273 1.41 1.28 18.07
N GLN A 274 2.08 1.69 19.14
CA GLN A 274 2.01 1.02 20.44
C GLN A 274 0.75 1.37 21.25
N THR A 275 0.12 2.52 21.01
CA THR A 275 -0.98 3.03 21.85
C THR A 275 -2.32 3.09 21.15
N VAL A 276 -2.37 3.19 19.83
CA VAL A 276 -3.60 3.47 19.06
C VAL A 276 -3.97 2.33 18.12
N VAL A 277 -2.98 1.66 17.51
CA VAL A 277 -3.21 0.59 16.51
C VAL A 277 -3.60 -0.76 17.12
#